data_b72c58b511c0fe955a89e68746a2319c
#
_entry.id   b72c58b511c0fe955a89e68746a2319c
#
_cell.length_a   1.000
_cell.length_b   1.000
_cell.length_c   1.000
_cell.angle_alpha   90.00
_cell.angle_beta   90.00
_cell.angle_gamma   90.00
#
_symmetry.space_group_name_H-M   'P 1'
#
loop_
_entity.id
_entity.type
_entity.pdbx_description
1 polymer ?
#
loop_
_entity_poly.entity_id
_entity_poly.type
_entity_poly.pdbx_seq_one_letter_code
_entity_poly.pdbx_strand_id
1 'polypeptide(L)'
;DIDTDPNDWLNKELTSIDEKMIQKLDFQNSSESDYTLSYDNQSNSWSMSDSPEAELKEDEINDILKRLQELSFTKILTGELSDNSTGRTQLTNLEATLADGKIYALQIGENENPEGNHVMSLRMSIQIEADSPDSRKEMERFNQKVGGRLFEIRSWEAKDLLKKKADLLKED
;
A
#
# COMPACT_ATOMS: atom_id res chain seq x y z
N ASP A 1 20.06 -28.01 2.85
CA ASP A 1 20.72 -26.74 3.01
C ASP A 1 19.72 -25.58 3.03
N ILE A 2 19.88 -24.70 3.98
CA ILE A 2 19.01 -23.54 4.10
C ILE A 2 19.54 -22.46 3.18
N ASP A 3 18.72 -22.09 2.23
CA ASP A 3 19.08 -20.99 1.36
C ASP A 3 19.11 -19.70 2.14
N THR A 4 20.19 -18.96 2.00
CA THR A 4 20.38 -17.72 2.72
C THR A 4 19.86 -16.50 1.96
N ASP A 5 19.40 -16.66 0.71
CA ASP A 5 18.84 -15.55 -0.04
C ASP A 5 17.43 -15.22 0.48
N PRO A 6 17.21 -14.02 1.06
CA PRO A 6 15.91 -13.65 1.56
C PRO A 6 14.80 -13.71 0.50
N ASN A 7 15.15 -13.53 -0.78
CA ASN A 7 14.17 -13.60 -1.86
C ASN A 7 13.59 -15.00 -2.07
N ASP A 8 14.32 -16.02 -1.64
CA ASP A 8 13.88 -17.40 -1.83
C ASP A 8 12.94 -17.89 -0.73
N TRP A 9 13.17 -17.46 0.52
CA TRP A 9 12.34 -17.96 1.62
C TRP A 9 11.11 -17.08 1.89
N LEU A 10 11.10 -15.85 1.41
CA LEU A 10 9.90 -15.02 1.48
C LEU A 10 9.00 -15.35 0.30
N ASN A 11 7.77 -15.71 0.59
CA ASN A 11 6.77 -15.77 -0.47
C ASN A 11 6.72 -14.40 -1.12
N LYS A 12 6.76 -14.35 -2.44
CA LYS A 12 6.81 -13.08 -3.16
C LYS A 12 5.56 -12.24 -3.05
N GLU A 13 4.53 -12.78 -2.41
CA GLU A 13 3.37 -11.99 -2.02
C GLU A 13 3.69 -11.20 -0.76
N LEU A 14 3.60 -9.88 -0.85
CA LEU A 14 3.83 -9.00 0.29
C LEU A 14 2.61 -8.89 1.18
N THR A 15 1.44 -8.88 0.58
CA THR A 15 0.19 -8.74 1.30
C THR A 15 -0.79 -9.80 0.85
N SER A 16 -1.60 -10.27 1.80
CA SER A 16 -2.76 -11.09 1.51
C SER A 16 -3.98 -10.44 2.16
N ILE A 17 -4.15 -9.16 1.87
CA ILE A 17 -5.23 -8.35 2.41
C ILE A 17 -6.52 -8.72 1.67
N ASP A 18 -7.56 -9.12 2.41
CA ASP A 18 -8.88 -9.31 1.81
C ASP A 18 -9.44 -7.93 1.43
N GLU A 19 -9.63 -7.70 0.14
CA GLU A 19 -10.12 -6.40 -0.34
C GLU A 19 -11.46 -6.01 0.27
N LYS A 20 -12.28 -6.99 0.63
CA LYS A 20 -13.59 -6.75 1.26
C LYS A 20 -13.47 -6.22 2.69
N MET A 21 -12.32 -6.38 3.31
CA MET A 21 -12.06 -5.88 4.66
C MET A 21 -11.58 -4.43 4.67
N ILE A 22 -11.20 -3.88 3.53
CA ILE A 22 -10.66 -2.53 3.46
C ILE A 22 -11.80 -1.53 3.59
N GLN A 23 -11.71 -0.65 4.59
CA GLN A 23 -12.74 0.35 4.90
C GLN A 23 -12.29 1.77 4.59
N LYS A 24 -10.98 1.99 4.51
CA LYS A 24 -10.45 3.33 4.34
C LYS A 24 -9.10 3.27 3.64
N LEU A 25 -8.86 4.21 2.73
CA LEU A 25 -7.59 4.38 2.04
C LEU A 25 -7.16 5.84 2.15
N ASP A 26 -6.03 6.07 2.83
CA ASP A 26 -5.44 7.41 2.97
C ASP A 26 -4.23 7.51 2.06
N PHE A 27 -4.23 8.49 1.18
CA PHE A 27 -3.11 8.76 0.27
C PHE A 27 -2.49 10.11 0.58
N GLN A 28 -1.18 10.12 0.79
CA GLN A 28 -0.39 11.33 0.96
C GLN A 28 0.71 11.34 -0.09
N ASN A 29 0.62 12.25 -1.03
CA ASN A 29 1.57 12.38 -2.13
C ASN A 29 2.50 13.56 -1.89
N SER A 30 3.78 13.40 -2.19
CA SER A 30 4.73 14.51 -2.07
C SER A 30 4.56 15.56 -3.16
N SER A 31 4.03 15.16 -4.31
CA SER A 31 3.90 16.02 -5.50
C SER A 31 2.48 16.38 -5.87
N GLU A 32 1.47 15.80 -5.22
CA GLU A 32 0.06 15.98 -5.55
C GLU A 32 -0.78 16.17 -4.30
N SER A 33 -2.06 16.44 -4.48
CA SER A 33 -2.99 16.59 -3.36
C SER A 33 -3.25 15.29 -2.63
N ASP A 34 -3.29 15.35 -1.32
CA ASP A 34 -3.68 14.23 -0.48
C ASP A 34 -5.18 13.97 -0.62
N TYR A 35 -5.57 12.73 -0.44
CA TYR A 35 -6.99 12.38 -0.45
C TYR A 35 -7.25 11.14 0.39
N THR A 36 -8.49 11.01 0.85
CA THR A 36 -8.94 9.86 1.64
C THR A 36 -10.20 9.29 1.02
N LEU A 37 -10.21 7.97 0.84
CA LEU A 37 -11.39 7.24 0.39
C LEU A 37 -11.96 6.45 1.56
N SER A 38 -13.26 6.49 1.73
CA SER A 38 -13.95 5.77 2.80
C SER A 38 -15.07 4.92 2.22
N TYR A 39 -15.22 3.70 2.74
CA TYR A 39 -16.28 2.79 2.33
C TYR A 39 -17.45 2.87 3.29
N ASP A 40 -18.64 3.02 2.75
CA ASP A 40 -19.90 3.02 3.53
C ASP A 40 -20.56 1.66 3.37
N ASN A 41 -20.66 0.94 4.48
CA ASN A 41 -21.29 -0.39 4.50
C ASN A 41 -22.79 -0.34 4.26
N GLN A 42 -23.45 0.79 4.52
CA GLN A 42 -24.89 0.93 4.30
C GLN A 42 -25.21 1.12 2.82
N SER A 43 -24.47 1.98 2.15
CA SER A 43 -24.68 2.24 0.72
C SER A 43 -23.83 1.33 -0.18
N ASN A 44 -22.90 0.57 0.40
CA ASN A 44 -21.95 -0.28 -0.31
C ASN A 44 -21.19 0.50 -1.39
N SER A 45 -20.75 1.70 -1.03
CA SER A 45 -20.06 2.59 -1.97
C SER A 45 -18.89 3.31 -1.32
N TRP A 46 -17.97 3.73 -2.15
CA TRP A 46 -16.80 4.52 -1.76
C TRP A 46 -17.10 6.00 -1.98
N SER A 47 -16.58 6.83 -1.08
CA SER A 47 -16.64 8.28 -1.23
C SER A 47 -15.30 8.90 -0.88
N MET A 48 -15.05 10.10 -1.40
CA MET A 48 -13.85 10.86 -1.08
C MET A 48 -14.19 11.86 0.03
N SER A 49 -13.40 11.86 1.10
CA SER A 49 -13.75 12.58 2.33
C SER A 49 -13.90 14.09 2.16
N ASP A 50 -13.07 14.70 1.30
CA ASP A 50 -13.16 16.14 1.04
C ASP A 50 -14.12 16.51 -0.08
N SER A 51 -14.70 15.51 -0.75
CA SER A 51 -15.67 15.70 -1.82
C SER A 51 -16.71 14.59 -1.78
N PRO A 52 -17.51 14.50 -0.71
CA PRO A 52 -18.38 13.34 -0.49
C PRO A 52 -19.50 13.20 -1.53
N GLU A 53 -19.82 14.26 -2.25
CA GLU A 53 -20.84 14.24 -3.31
C GLU A 53 -20.26 13.96 -4.69
N ALA A 54 -18.93 13.90 -4.82
CA ALA A 54 -18.30 13.65 -6.11
C ALA A 54 -18.52 12.22 -6.55
N GLU A 55 -18.74 12.01 -7.85
CA GLU A 55 -18.77 10.68 -8.43
C GLU A 55 -17.35 10.19 -8.65
N LEU A 56 -17.10 8.96 -8.23
CA LEU A 56 -15.79 8.35 -8.33
C LEU A 56 -15.77 7.29 -9.42
N LYS A 57 -14.59 7.11 -10.00
CA LYS A 57 -14.34 6.03 -10.96
C LYS A 57 -14.14 4.74 -10.19
N GLU A 58 -15.19 3.93 -10.08
CA GLU A 58 -15.14 2.69 -9.30
C GLU A 58 -14.09 1.71 -9.83
N ASP A 59 -13.87 1.67 -11.12
CA ASP A 59 -12.85 0.79 -11.71
C ASP A 59 -11.46 1.13 -11.20
N GLU A 60 -11.17 2.42 -11.03
CA GLU A 60 -9.88 2.87 -10.53
C GLU A 60 -9.70 2.47 -9.06
N ILE A 61 -10.77 2.57 -8.27
CA ILE A 61 -10.73 2.15 -6.87
C ILE A 61 -10.55 0.64 -6.79
N ASN A 62 -11.24 -0.11 -7.62
CA ASN A 62 -11.11 -1.57 -7.65
C ASN A 62 -9.70 -2.02 -8.02
N ASP A 63 -9.02 -1.28 -8.88
CA ASP A 63 -7.62 -1.56 -9.21
C ASP A 63 -6.72 -1.43 -7.99
N ILE A 64 -6.96 -0.41 -7.16
CA ILE A 64 -6.21 -0.24 -5.91
C ILE A 64 -6.47 -1.42 -4.97
N LEU A 65 -7.74 -1.77 -4.78
CA LEU A 65 -8.13 -2.84 -3.86
C LEU A 65 -7.56 -4.19 -4.28
N LYS A 66 -7.64 -4.50 -5.55
CA LYS A 66 -7.11 -5.76 -6.09
C LYS A 66 -5.59 -5.80 -5.96
N ARG A 67 -4.92 -4.67 -6.18
CA ARG A 67 -3.46 -4.62 -6.05
C ARG A 67 -3.04 -4.86 -4.60
N LEU A 68 -3.76 -4.29 -3.65
CA LEU A 68 -3.48 -4.51 -2.24
C LEU A 68 -3.70 -5.97 -1.84
N GLN A 69 -4.68 -6.64 -2.45
CA GLN A 69 -4.93 -8.05 -2.19
C GLN A 69 -3.83 -8.94 -2.77
N GLU A 70 -3.26 -8.56 -3.91
CA GLU A 70 -2.32 -9.38 -4.66
C GLU A 70 -0.96 -8.71 -4.86
N LEU A 71 -0.51 -7.93 -3.89
CA LEU A 71 0.76 -7.21 -4.01
C LEU A 71 1.94 -8.19 -3.90
N SER A 72 2.78 -8.17 -4.90
CA SER A 72 3.98 -9.00 -4.95
C SER A 72 5.21 -8.13 -5.21
N PHE A 73 6.39 -8.71 -5.02
CA PHE A 73 7.64 -8.02 -5.28
C PHE A 73 8.54 -8.87 -6.16
N THR A 74 9.48 -8.20 -6.86
CA THR A 74 10.46 -8.90 -7.70
C THR A 74 11.70 -9.30 -6.92
N LYS A 75 12.12 -8.44 -5.99
CA LYS A 75 13.28 -8.73 -5.14
C LYS A 75 13.27 -7.84 -3.90
N ILE A 76 14.03 -8.26 -2.90
CA ILE A 76 14.32 -7.47 -1.70
C ILE A 76 15.66 -6.79 -1.95
N LEU A 77 15.70 -5.47 -1.75
CA LEU A 77 16.93 -4.71 -1.92
C LEU A 77 17.76 -4.77 -0.64
N THR A 78 19.06 -4.95 -0.80
CA THR A 78 19.99 -5.05 0.33
C THR A 78 21.13 -4.05 0.15
N GLY A 79 21.81 -3.74 1.26
CA GLY A 79 22.92 -2.81 1.27
C GLY A 79 22.51 -1.38 1.50
N GLU A 80 23.46 -0.47 1.41
CA GLU A 80 23.20 0.95 1.53
C GLU A 80 22.69 1.48 0.19
N LEU A 81 21.47 2.01 0.23
CA LEU A 81 20.80 2.52 -0.96
C LEU A 81 20.45 3.98 -0.77
N SER A 82 20.78 4.79 -1.76
CA SER A 82 20.40 6.20 -1.75
C SER A 82 18.98 6.36 -2.26
N ASP A 83 18.32 7.45 -1.86
CA ASP A 83 16.97 7.75 -2.35
C ASP A 83 16.99 7.99 -3.87
N ASN A 84 18.06 8.55 -4.40
CA ASN A 84 18.19 8.74 -5.84
C ASN A 84 18.24 7.43 -6.61
N SER A 85 18.93 6.42 -6.08
CA SER A 85 19.04 5.12 -6.76
C SER A 85 17.79 4.28 -6.63
N THR A 86 16.94 4.55 -5.63
CA THR A 86 15.71 3.80 -5.40
C THR A 86 14.46 4.53 -5.87
N GLY A 87 14.59 5.77 -6.36
CA GLY A 87 13.43 6.57 -6.76
C GLY A 87 12.62 7.09 -5.59
N ARG A 88 13.17 7.06 -4.37
CA ARG A 88 12.44 7.41 -3.14
C ARG A 88 12.65 8.85 -2.67
N THR A 89 13.16 9.72 -3.54
CA THR A 89 13.24 11.15 -3.22
C THR A 89 11.87 11.79 -3.04
N GLN A 90 10.86 11.24 -3.73
CA GLN A 90 9.46 11.59 -3.55
C GLN A 90 8.69 10.32 -3.22
N LEU A 91 7.86 10.38 -2.20
CA LEU A 91 7.13 9.21 -1.69
C LEU A 91 5.63 9.45 -1.71
N THR A 92 4.90 8.39 -2.06
CA THR A 92 3.48 8.30 -1.79
C THR A 92 3.30 7.39 -0.58
N ASN A 93 2.62 7.89 0.43
CA ASN A 93 2.24 7.11 1.61
C ASN A 93 0.79 6.68 1.45
N LEU A 94 0.57 5.39 1.49
CA LEU A 94 -0.77 4.80 1.42
C LEU A 94 -1.03 4.02 2.69
N GLU A 95 -2.09 4.37 3.40
CA GLU A 95 -2.54 3.60 4.56
C GLU A 95 -3.89 2.97 4.25
N ALA A 96 -3.94 1.64 4.36
CA ALA A 96 -5.18 0.89 4.19
C ALA A 96 -5.66 0.43 5.56
N THR A 97 -6.83 0.89 5.97
CA THR A 97 -7.43 0.53 7.25
C THR A 97 -8.51 -0.52 7.02
N LEU A 98 -8.40 -1.64 7.73
CA LEU A 98 -9.29 -2.77 7.60
C LEU A 98 -10.38 -2.75 8.68
N ALA A 99 -11.45 -3.48 8.43
CA ALA A 99 -12.60 -3.56 9.36
C ALA A 99 -12.21 -4.14 10.71
N ASP A 100 -11.17 -4.98 10.77
CA ASP A 100 -10.67 -5.55 12.03
C ASP A 100 -9.68 -4.64 12.77
N GLY A 101 -9.45 -3.43 12.28
CA GLY A 101 -8.58 -2.44 12.91
C GLY A 101 -7.14 -2.49 12.51
N LYS A 102 -6.75 -3.42 11.65
CA LYS A 102 -5.37 -3.43 11.11
C LYS A 102 -5.18 -2.31 10.11
N ILE A 103 -3.98 -1.73 10.13
CA ILE A 103 -3.60 -0.67 9.20
C ILE A 103 -2.30 -1.09 8.53
N TYR A 104 -2.34 -1.17 7.20
CA TYR A 104 -1.15 -1.43 6.40
C TYR A 104 -0.66 -0.11 5.83
N ALA A 105 0.58 0.26 6.14
CA ALA A 105 1.20 1.48 5.67
C ALA A 105 2.26 1.15 4.62
N LEU A 106 2.10 1.71 3.44
CA LEU A 106 3.02 1.54 2.32
C LEU A 106 3.67 2.88 2.00
N GLN A 107 4.98 2.89 1.85
CA GLN A 107 5.71 4.05 1.36
C GLN A 107 6.32 3.68 0.01
N ILE A 108 5.83 4.29 -1.04
CA ILE A 108 6.19 3.93 -2.41
C ILE A 108 6.96 5.08 -3.05
N GLY A 109 8.14 4.78 -3.58
CA GLY A 109 8.89 5.76 -4.37
C GLY A 109 8.10 6.13 -5.63
N GLU A 110 7.86 7.42 -5.84
CA GLU A 110 7.06 7.90 -6.96
C GLU A 110 7.81 7.80 -8.28
N ASN A 111 9.15 7.76 -8.21
CA ASN A 111 9.99 7.65 -9.38
C ASN A 111 10.47 6.22 -9.57
N GLU A 112 10.71 5.85 -10.81
CA GLU A 112 11.28 4.55 -11.13
C GLU A 112 12.76 4.53 -10.77
N ASN A 113 13.24 3.34 -10.36
CA ASN A 113 14.68 3.12 -10.18
C ASN A 113 15.32 2.89 -11.57
N PRO A 114 16.67 2.73 -11.64
CA PRO A 114 17.34 2.53 -12.94
C PRO A 114 16.82 1.33 -13.74
N GLU A 115 16.18 0.36 -13.08
CA GLU A 115 15.64 -0.84 -13.73
C GLU A 115 14.20 -0.66 -14.19
N GLY A 116 13.62 0.52 -13.99
CA GLY A 116 12.24 0.81 -14.42
C GLY A 116 11.17 0.31 -13.45
N ASN A 117 11.55 0.03 -12.23
CA ASN A 117 10.64 -0.45 -11.18
C ASN A 117 10.53 0.57 -10.05
N HIS A 118 9.56 0.37 -9.16
CA HIS A 118 9.40 1.23 -7.98
C HIS A 118 9.84 0.48 -6.73
N VAL A 119 10.26 1.23 -5.72
CA VAL A 119 10.77 0.67 -4.47
C VAL A 119 9.88 1.12 -3.33
N MET A 120 9.46 0.18 -2.49
CA MET A 120 8.52 0.47 -1.41
C MET A 120 8.94 -0.18 -0.10
N SER A 121 8.44 0.36 1.00
CA SER A 121 8.51 -0.24 2.33
C SER A 121 7.09 -0.48 2.86
N LEU A 122 6.98 -1.39 3.82
CA LEU A 122 5.72 -1.79 4.41
C LEU A 122 5.78 -1.81 5.92
N ARG A 123 4.65 -1.53 6.56
CA ARG A 123 4.50 -1.66 7.99
C ARG A 123 3.04 -1.91 8.33
N MET A 124 2.79 -2.67 9.40
CA MET A 124 1.45 -2.85 9.95
C MET A 124 1.34 -2.14 11.29
N SER A 125 0.21 -1.49 11.53
CA SER A 125 -0.16 -0.99 12.85
C SER A 125 -1.60 -1.44 13.15
N ILE A 126 -2.07 -1.14 14.38
CA ILE A 126 -3.39 -1.55 14.81
C ILE A 126 -4.06 -0.37 15.48
N GLN A 127 -5.34 -0.12 15.17
CA GLN A 127 -6.13 0.89 15.86
C GLN A 127 -6.26 0.52 17.34
N ILE A 128 -6.26 1.52 18.20
CA ILE A 128 -6.27 1.33 19.65
C ILE A 128 -7.48 0.47 20.08
N GLU A 129 -8.63 0.71 19.51
CA GLU A 129 -9.86 -0.02 19.83
C GLU A 129 -9.81 -1.50 19.45
N ALA A 130 -8.92 -1.86 18.52
CA ALA A 130 -8.78 -3.22 18.03
C ALA A 130 -7.56 -3.94 18.61
N ASP A 131 -6.81 -3.29 19.49
CA ASP A 131 -5.60 -3.85 20.05
C ASP A 131 -5.93 -5.03 20.98
N SER A 132 -5.40 -6.18 20.66
CA SER A 132 -5.55 -7.40 21.43
C SER A 132 -4.22 -8.16 21.40
N PRO A 133 -3.99 -9.11 22.34
CA PRO A 133 -2.76 -9.89 22.29
C PRO A 133 -2.56 -10.64 20.97
N ASP A 134 -3.61 -11.17 20.37
CA ASP A 134 -3.53 -11.90 19.10
C ASP A 134 -3.22 -10.98 17.93
N SER A 135 -3.91 -9.84 17.83
CA SER A 135 -3.66 -8.89 16.75
C SER A 135 -2.26 -8.25 16.88
N ARG A 136 -1.80 -8.03 18.12
CA ARG A 136 -0.45 -7.51 18.35
C ARG A 136 0.62 -8.49 17.90
N LYS A 137 0.44 -9.78 18.18
CA LYS A 137 1.37 -10.82 17.71
C LYS A 137 1.42 -10.88 16.20
N GLU A 138 0.27 -10.78 15.56
CA GLU A 138 0.19 -10.78 14.10
C GLU A 138 0.91 -9.57 13.52
N MET A 139 0.71 -8.40 14.12
CA MET A 139 1.41 -7.18 13.72
C MET A 139 2.92 -7.33 13.86
N GLU A 140 3.38 -7.81 15.01
CA GLU A 140 4.81 -8.01 15.28
C GLU A 140 5.44 -8.99 14.28
N ARG A 141 4.74 -10.08 13.99
CA ARG A 141 5.21 -11.09 13.04
C ARG A 141 5.34 -10.49 11.64
N PHE A 142 4.33 -9.74 11.21
CA PHE A 142 4.37 -9.08 9.90
C PHE A 142 5.51 -8.08 9.84
N ASN A 143 5.66 -7.24 10.87
CA ASN A 143 6.68 -6.21 10.90
C ASN A 143 8.09 -6.79 11.00
N GLN A 144 8.26 -7.96 11.63
CA GLN A 144 9.55 -8.67 11.62
C GLN A 144 9.90 -9.13 10.21
N LYS A 145 8.90 -9.58 9.47
CA LYS A 145 9.09 -10.06 8.11
C LYS A 145 9.48 -8.93 7.15
N VAL A 146 8.85 -7.77 7.26
CA VAL A 146 9.00 -6.70 6.29
C VAL A 146 9.78 -5.49 6.79
N GLY A 147 9.96 -5.35 8.11
CA GLY A 147 10.55 -4.16 8.71
C GLY A 147 11.99 -3.95 8.31
N GLY A 148 12.34 -2.71 8.02
CA GLY A 148 13.69 -2.33 7.63
C GLY A 148 14.10 -2.81 6.24
N ARG A 149 13.19 -3.37 5.47
CA ARG A 149 13.47 -3.88 4.13
C ARG A 149 12.82 -3.01 3.08
N LEU A 150 13.49 -2.90 1.93
CA LEU A 150 12.94 -2.25 0.75
C LEU A 150 12.63 -3.32 -0.29
N PHE A 151 11.45 -3.23 -0.87
CA PHE A 151 10.97 -4.18 -1.85
C PHE A 151 10.86 -3.51 -3.21
N GLU A 152 11.34 -4.19 -4.24
CA GLU A 152 11.19 -3.71 -5.60
C GLU A 152 9.92 -4.32 -6.19
N ILE A 153 9.05 -3.46 -6.71
CA ILE A 153 7.80 -3.87 -7.35
C ILE A 153 7.77 -3.39 -8.79
N ARG A 154 7.06 -4.12 -9.63
CA ARG A 154 6.96 -3.78 -11.04
C ARG A 154 6.21 -2.47 -11.23
N SER A 155 6.62 -1.72 -12.25
CA SER A 155 6.02 -0.44 -12.59
C SER A 155 4.51 -0.52 -12.75
N TRP A 156 4.01 -1.54 -13.44
CA TRP A 156 2.57 -1.69 -13.66
C TRP A 156 1.79 -2.00 -12.39
N GLU A 157 2.42 -2.66 -11.41
CA GLU A 157 1.81 -2.85 -10.09
C GLU A 157 1.80 -1.55 -9.29
N ALA A 158 2.90 -0.83 -9.33
CA ALA A 158 3.02 0.44 -8.60
C ALA A 158 2.01 1.47 -9.10
N LYS A 159 1.68 1.49 -10.37
CA LYS A 159 0.72 2.43 -10.93
C LYS A 159 -0.64 2.35 -10.26
N ASP A 160 -1.07 1.14 -9.88
CA ASP A 160 -2.34 0.97 -9.19
C ASP A 160 -2.33 1.64 -7.81
N LEU A 161 -1.17 1.75 -7.18
CA LEU A 161 -1.01 2.32 -5.85
C LEU A 161 -0.59 3.79 -5.85
N LEU A 162 -0.24 4.33 -7.02
CA LEU A 162 0.19 5.71 -7.16
C LEU A 162 -0.89 6.60 -7.80
N LYS A 163 -2.15 6.18 -7.71
CA LYS A 163 -3.27 6.94 -8.24
C LYS A 163 -3.36 8.32 -7.58
N LYS A 164 -3.63 9.32 -8.39
CA LYS A 164 -3.80 10.69 -7.93
C LYS A 164 -5.28 10.98 -7.75
N LYS A 165 -5.58 12.02 -6.98
CA LYS A 165 -6.97 12.43 -6.73
C LYS A 165 -7.75 12.59 -8.03
N ALA A 166 -7.16 13.26 -9.02
CA ALA A 166 -7.80 13.48 -10.31
C ALA A 166 -8.12 12.19 -11.07
N ASP A 167 -7.33 11.13 -10.85
CA ASP A 167 -7.54 9.85 -11.51
C ASP A 167 -8.82 9.15 -11.03
N LEU A 168 -9.28 9.49 -9.84
CA LEU A 168 -10.42 8.84 -9.19
C LEU A 168 -11.72 9.58 -9.37
N LEU A 169 -11.67 10.85 -9.78
CA LEU A 169 -12.86 11.68 -9.95
C LEU A 169 -13.39 11.59 -11.37
N LYS A 170 -14.70 11.34 -11.50
CA LYS A 170 -15.34 11.40 -12.82
C LYS A 170 -15.41 12.84 -13.27
N GLU A 171 -15.15 13.04 -14.55
CA GLU A 171 -15.31 14.34 -15.16
C GLU A 171 -16.77 14.56 -15.51
N ASP A 172 -17.21 15.82 -15.38
CA ASP A 172 -18.56 16.22 -15.78
C ASP A 172 -18.69 16.27 -17.31
#